data_2613383c456cc83a767669af79ed6cce
#
_entry.id   2613383c456cc83a767669af79ed6cce
#
_cell.length_a   1.000
_cell.length_b   1.000
_cell.length_c   1.000
_cell.angle_alpha   90.00
_cell.angle_beta   90.00
_cell.angle_gamma   90.00
#
_symmetry.space_group_name_H-M   'P 1'
#
loop_
_entity.id
_entity.type
_entity.pdbx_description
1 polymer ?
#
loop_
_entity_poly.entity_id
_entity_poly.type
_entity_poly.pdbx_seq_one_letter_code
_entity_poly.pdbx_strand_id
1 'polypeptide(L)'
;MSTSNRKYKDSVFVDLFSEDERAKENFLSLYNALHGTHLPLSSPVENIRLENVMYMNIINDVSCLVDNKIIVLAEHQSTINENMPLRFLEYIARLYEKLQAPTDRYLRKLSKIPTPEFYVFYNGKEDYPETTVLKLSDAFITKPKQVPLELTVRVLNINTDKANKVLAACKPLEEYSLFVEEVRKQTQLDSENGFTNAIKICIEKGILKEYLQRKSREVINLLVAEYDYDTDIAVQREESLRIGIQQGIQQGFSDGSYQKALETAKAFKRLGFDIAKIAEGTGLDRKSVV
;
A
#
# COMPACT_ATOMS: atom_id res chain seq x y z
N MET A 1 26.00 3.82 17.54
CA MET A 1 24.73 3.35 16.93
C MET A 1 23.80 4.53 16.89
N SER A 2 23.70 5.17 15.74
CA SER A 2 22.82 6.32 15.53
C SER A 2 21.40 5.79 15.42
N THR A 3 20.56 6.10 16.41
CA THR A 3 19.12 6.00 16.29
C THR A 3 18.69 6.99 15.23
N SER A 4 18.59 6.54 13.99
CA SER A 4 17.99 7.33 12.92
C SER A 4 16.57 7.63 13.35
N ASN A 5 16.34 8.88 13.65
CA ASN A 5 15.04 9.44 13.95
C ASN A 5 14.21 9.33 12.67
N ARG A 6 13.53 8.20 12.51
CA ARG A 6 12.60 7.92 11.41
C ARG A 6 11.37 8.81 11.56
N LYS A 7 11.56 10.10 11.33
CA LYS A 7 10.46 10.99 10.99
C LYS A 7 9.99 10.59 9.60
N TYR A 8 9.05 9.69 9.57
CA TYR A 8 8.47 9.16 8.38
C TYR A 8 7.59 10.18 7.71
N LYS A 9 8.02 10.53 6.56
CA LYS A 9 7.37 10.35 5.27
C LYS A 9 6.20 11.26 5.11
N ASP A 10 6.56 12.48 5.02
CA ASP A 10 5.76 13.43 4.32
C ASP A 10 6.09 13.20 2.84
N SER A 11 5.18 12.57 2.11
CA SER A 11 5.25 12.52 0.67
C SER A 11 4.77 13.84 0.10
N VAL A 12 5.08 14.12 -1.15
CA VAL A 12 4.56 15.29 -1.85
C VAL A 12 3.03 15.29 -1.84
N PHE A 13 2.40 14.12 -1.90
CA PHE A 13 0.95 13.98 -1.81
C PHE A 13 0.42 14.39 -0.44
N VAL A 14 1.00 13.83 0.63
CA VAL A 14 0.59 14.16 2.00
C VAL A 14 0.77 15.66 2.27
N ASP A 15 1.91 16.21 1.89
CA ASP A 15 2.15 17.65 2.03
C ASP A 15 1.09 18.46 1.26
N LEU A 16 0.81 18.12 0.01
CA LEU A 16 -0.13 18.84 -0.86
C LEU A 16 -1.59 18.80 -0.34
N PHE A 17 -2.03 17.66 0.24
CA PHE A 17 -3.42 17.45 0.65
C PHE A 17 -3.66 17.52 2.17
N SER A 18 -2.60 17.63 3.00
CA SER A 18 -2.73 17.61 4.46
C SER A 18 -1.93 18.67 5.20
N GLU A 19 -0.76 19.10 4.68
CA GLU A 19 0.20 19.91 5.45
C GLU A 19 0.42 21.32 4.86
N ASP A 20 0.30 21.48 3.54
CA ASP A 20 0.51 22.75 2.86
C ASP A 20 -0.53 23.81 3.29
N GLU A 21 -0.20 25.08 3.19
CA GLU A 21 -1.12 26.19 3.50
C GLU A 21 -2.43 26.13 2.69
N ARG A 22 -2.40 25.51 1.50
CA ARG A 22 -3.58 25.27 0.63
C ARG A 22 -4.15 23.86 0.74
N ALA A 23 -3.66 23.05 1.67
CA ALA A 23 -4.07 21.64 1.81
C ALA A 23 -5.59 21.49 1.97
N LYS A 24 -6.22 22.38 2.73
CA LYS A 24 -7.69 22.37 2.89
C LYS A 24 -8.42 22.59 1.57
N GLU A 25 -7.96 23.53 0.74
CA GLU A 25 -8.53 23.80 -0.58
C GLU A 25 -8.35 22.60 -1.52
N ASN A 26 -7.13 22.06 -1.55
CA ASN A 26 -6.79 20.88 -2.34
C ASN A 26 -7.60 19.66 -1.92
N PHE A 27 -7.73 19.41 -0.61
CA PHE A 27 -8.53 18.31 -0.08
C PHE A 27 -10.02 18.45 -0.41
N LEU A 28 -10.60 19.64 -0.28
CA LEU A 28 -12.00 19.89 -0.65
C LEU A 28 -12.22 19.71 -2.15
N SER A 29 -11.28 20.12 -3.00
CA SER A 29 -11.32 19.84 -4.44
C SER A 29 -11.37 18.34 -4.71
N LEU A 30 -10.53 17.57 -4.03
CA LEU A 30 -10.52 16.11 -4.12
C LEU A 30 -11.81 15.49 -3.61
N TYR A 31 -12.29 15.90 -2.44
CA TYR A 31 -13.56 15.44 -1.88
C TYR A 31 -14.73 15.69 -2.85
N ASN A 32 -14.82 16.89 -3.39
CA ASN A 32 -15.87 17.26 -4.35
C ASN A 32 -15.81 16.38 -5.61
N ALA A 33 -14.60 16.11 -6.12
CA ALA A 33 -14.40 15.23 -7.28
C ALA A 33 -14.80 13.78 -7.00
N LEU A 34 -14.50 13.26 -5.80
CA LEU A 34 -14.85 11.89 -5.38
C LEU A 34 -16.37 11.69 -5.23
N HIS A 35 -17.09 12.72 -4.80
CA HIS A 35 -18.52 12.64 -4.46
C HIS A 35 -19.42 13.34 -5.46
N GLY A 36 -18.88 14.06 -6.45
CA GLY A 36 -19.70 14.89 -7.35
C GLY A 36 -20.42 16.02 -6.61
N THR A 37 -19.81 16.56 -5.55
CA THR A 37 -20.34 17.65 -4.71
C THR A 37 -19.63 18.97 -4.98
N HIS A 38 -20.10 20.04 -4.34
CA HIS A 38 -19.53 21.39 -4.45
C HIS A 38 -19.46 22.06 -3.08
N LEU A 39 -18.80 21.39 -2.12
CA LEU A 39 -18.59 21.95 -0.78
C LEU A 39 -17.72 23.22 -0.91
N PRO A 40 -18.13 24.35 -0.30
CA PRO A 40 -17.35 25.57 -0.33
C PRO A 40 -16.14 25.49 0.60
N LEU A 41 -15.16 26.39 0.40
CA LEU A 41 -13.95 26.46 1.23
C LEU A 41 -14.22 26.74 2.71
N SER A 42 -15.40 27.31 3.02
CA SER A 42 -15.88 27.52 4.40
C SER A 42 -16.28 26.22 5.11
N SER A 43 -16.46 25.11 4.38
CA SER A 43 -16.83 23.83 4.98
C SER A 43 -15.80 23.38 6.01
N PRO A 44 -16.24 22.82 7.16
CA PRO A 44 -15.32 22.30 8.16
C PRO A 44 -14.61 21.08 7.61
N VAL A 45 -13.28 21.09 7.68
CA VAL A 45 -12.40 19.96 7.39
C VAL A 45 -11.44 19.84 8.56
N GLU A 46 -11.43 18.70 9.20
CA GLU A 46 -10.56 18.40 10.32
C GLU A 46 -9.59 17.27 9.91
N ASN A 47 -8.30 17.56 10.01
CA ASN A 47 -7.26 16.54 9.82
C ASN A 47 -7.18 15.68 11.09
N ILE A 48 -7.44 14.38 10.96
CA ILE A 48 -7.52 13.43 12.07
C ILE A 48 -6.40 12.38 12.04
N ARG A 49 -5.22 12.78 11.60
CA ARG A 49 -4.06 11.90 11.47
C ARG A 49 -3.74 11.14 12.76
N LEU A 50 -3.34 9.86 12.63
CA LEU A 50 -2.78 9.09 13.74
C LEU A 50 -1.30 9.44 13.92
N GLU A 51 -0.97 10.02 15.06
CA GLU A 51 0.41 10.25 15.47
C GLU A 51 0.96 9.01 16.19
N ASN A 52 2.19 8.59 15.84
CA ASN A 52 2.99 7.61 16.59
C ASN A 52 2.33 6.25 16.88
N VAL A 53 1.96 5.50 15.88
CA VAL A 53 1.64 4.09 16.07
C VAL A 53 2.95 3.29 16.02
N MET A 54 3.50 2.95 17.19
CA MET A 54 4.86 2.40 17.40
C MET A 54 5.15 1.06 16.70
N TYR A 55 4.15 0.37 16.18
CA TYR A 55 4.27 -0.99 15.61
C TYR A 55 3.68 -1.17 14.21
N MET A 56 3.17 -0.12 13.59
CA MET A 56 2.58 -0.22 12.26
C MET A 56 3.30 0.73 11.31
N ASN A 57 3.97 0.15 10.32
CA ASN A 57 4.48 0.91 9.15
C ASN A 57 3.33 1.39 8.24
N ILE A 58 2.17 1.68 8.83
CA ILE A 58 1.03 2.29 8.14
C ILE A 58 1.18 3.79 8.30
N ILE A 59 2.06 4.31 7.50
CA ILE A 59 2.34 5.73 7.46
C ILE A 59 2.00 6.14 6.05
N ASN A 60 1.33 7.23 5.94
CA ASN A 60 1.13 8.06 4.75
C ASN A 60 -0.33 8.32 4.42
N ASP A 61 -1.21 8.29 5.39
CA ASP A 61 -2.59 8.47 5.03
C ASP A 61 -3.02 9.89 5.38
N VAL A 62 -3.56 10.56 4.41
CA VAL A 62 -4.36 11.75 4.64
C VAL A 62 -5.69 11.27 5.17
N SER A 63 -6.01 11.63 6.41
CA SER A 63 -7.29 11.31 7.04
C SER A 63 -7.97 12.59 7.47
N CYS A 64 -9.13 12.86 6.90
CA CYS A 64 -9.90 14.06 7.21
C CYS A 64 -11.34 13.72 7.58
N LEU A 65 -11.84 14.40 8.59
CA LEU A 65 -13.26 14.43 8.92
C LEU A 65 -13.92 15.59 8.18
N VAL A 66 -14.87 15.27 7.33
CA VAL A 66 -15.67 16.24 6.58
C VAL A 66 -17.08 15.70 6.42
N ASP A 67 -18.10 16.55 6.61
CA ASP A 67 -19.51 16.20 6.45
C ASP A 67 -19.91 14.88 7.17
N ASN A 68 -19.45 14.70 8.42
CA ASN A 68 -19.62 13.48 9.22
C ASN A 68 -19.09 12.18 8.60
N LYS A 69 -18.13 12.30 7.68
CA LYS A 69 -17.40 11.17 7.09
C LYS A 69 -15.93 11.26 7.43
N ILE A 70 -15.31 10.11 7.63
CA ILE A 70 -13.85 9.99 7.70
C ILE A 70 -13.37 9.51 6.35
N ILE A 71 -12.68 10.38 5.62
CA ILE A 71 -12.05 10.03 4.36
C ILE A 71 -10.62 9.61 4.66
N VAL A 72 -10.29 8.38 4.38
CA VAL A 72 -8.94 7.82 4.52
C VAL A 72 -8.37 7.64 3.13
N LEU A 73 -7.32 8.38 2.85
CA LEU A 73 -6.60 8.31 1.58
C LEU A 73 -5.27 7.61 1.83
N ALA A 74 -5.05 6.48 1.21
CA ALA A 74 -3.72 5.92 1.14
C ALA A 74 -3.07 6.37 -0.16
N GLU A 75 -1.90 6.96 0.01
CA GLU A 75 -1.11 7.39 -1.09
C GLU A 75 -0.39 6.23 -1.76
N HIS A 76 -0.22 6.44 -3.06
CA HIS A 76 0.88 5.98 -3.88
C HIS A 76 1.41 4.59 -3.52
N GLN A 77 0.73 3.59 -4.03
CA GLN A 77 1.38 2.30 -4.15
C GLN A 77 1.97 2.21 -5.55
N SER A 78 3.29 2.29 -5.62
CA SER A 78 4.05 1.91 -6.82
C SER A 78 3.80 0.44 -7.19
N THR A 79 3.18 -0.31 -6.27
CA THR A 79 2.85 -1.74 -6.39
C THR A 79 1.41 -2.00 -5.98
N ILE A 80 0.75 -2.89 -6.72
CA ILE A 80 -0.59 -3.38 -6.41
C ILE A 80 -0.54 -4.17 -5.09
N ASN A 81 -1.42 -3.80 -4.14
CA ASN A 81 -1.52 -4.50 -2.85
C ASN A 81 -2.97 -4.85 -2.54
N GLU A 82 -3.32 -6.12 -2.70
CA GLU A 82 -4.66 -6.63 -2.44
C GLU A 82 -5.03 -6.65 -0.94
N ASN A 83 -4.05 -6.50 -0.03
CA ASN A 83 -4.28 -6.48 1.42
C ASN A 83 -4.67 -5.10 1.97
N MET A 84 -4.94 -4.11 1.12
CA MET A 84 -5.37 -2.78 1.58
C MET A 84 -6.61 -2.79 2.46
N PRO A 85 -7.65 -3.62 2.21
CA PRO A 85 -8.80 -3.68 3.12
C PRO A 85 -8.42 -4.10 4.54
N LEU A 86 -7.49 -5.03 4.72
CA LEU A 86 -7.02 -5.47 6.04
C LEU A 86 -6.25 -4.33 6.74
N ARG A 87 -5.38 -3.63 6.02
CA ARG A 87 -4.63 -2.50 6.56
C ARG A 87 -5.57 -1.36 6.99
N PHE A 88 -6.56 -1.03 6.18
CA PHE A 88 -7.53 0.01 6.53
C PHE A 88 -8.46 -0.37 7.68
N LEU A 89 -8.77 -1.65 7.87
CA LEU A 89 -9.50 -2.12 9.04
C LEU A 89 -8.74 -1.79 10.34
N GLU A 90 -7.46 -2.07 10.38
CA GLU A 90 -6.62 -1.75 11.53
C GLU A 90 -6.54 -0.24 11.76
N TYR A 91 -6.37 0.52 10.68
CA TYR A 91 -6.27 1.97 10.74
C TYR A 91 -7.56 2.63 11.24
N ILE A 92 -8.73 2.28 10.68
CA ILE A 92 -10.00 2.89 11.09
C ILE A 92 -10.38 2.52 12.53
N ALA A 93 -10.03 1.33 12.99
CA ALA A 93 -10.24 0.94 14.38
C ALA A 93 -9.50 1.91 15.33
N ARG A 94 -8.26 2.26 15.02
CA ARG A 94 -7.46 3.24 15.79
C ARG A 94 -8.02 4.66 15.72
N LEU A 95 -8.49 5.09 14.53
CA LEU A 95 -9.14 6.39 14.42
C LEU A 95 -10.40 6.50 15.27
N TYR A 96 -11.24 5.46 15.29
CA TYR A 96 -12.42 5.45 16.16
C TYR A 96 -12.05 5.41 17.64
N GLU A 97 -10.98 4.74 18.03
CA GLU A 97 -10.46 4.82 19.40
C GLU A 97 -10.05 6.25 19.80
N LYS A 98 -9.46 7.00 18.87
CA LYS A 98 -9.06 8.40 19.10
C LYS A 98 -10.26 9.34 19.17
N LEU A 99 -11.27 9.12 18.33
CA LEU A 99 -12.43 10.00 18.20
C LEU A 99 -13.50 9.81 19.29
N GLN A 100 -13.55 8.62 19.88
CA GLN A 100 -14.55 8.29 20.91
C GLN A 100 -13.95 8.33 22.31
N ALA A 101 -14.72 8.85 23.27
CA ALA A 101 -14.36 8.69 24.67
C ALA A 101 -14.35 7.21 25.07
N PRO A 102 -13.39 6.75 25.88
CA PRO A 102 -13.32 5.33 26.30
C PRO A 102 -14.60 4.80 26.94
N THR A 103 -15.40 5.68 27.57
CA THR A 103 -16.66 5.37 28.22
C THR A 103 -17.82 5.16 27.23
N ASP A 104 -17.74 5.69 26.02
CA ASP A 104 -18.84 5.66 25.05
C ASP A 104 -19.24 4.25 24.63
N ARG A 105 -18.29 3.31 24.64
CA ARG A 105 -18.51 1.88 24.34
C ARG A 105 -19.41 1.17 25.36
N TYR A 106 -19.52 1.73 26.57
CA TYR A 106 -20.29 1.15 27.67
C TYR A 106 -21.65 1.82 27.88
N LEU A 107 -21.96 2.85 27.07
CA LEU A 107 -23.24 3.51 27.11
C LEU A 107 -24.36 2.56 26.65
N ARG A 108 -25.52 2.61 27.32
CA ARG A 108 -26.72 1.88 26.86
C ARG A 108 -27.29 2.47 25.55
N LYS A 109 -27.10 3.75 25.33
CA LYS A 109 -27.50 4.45 24.11
C LYS A 109 -26.45 4.25 23.03
N LEU A 110 -26.91 4.00 21.80
CA LEU A 110 -26.02 3.88 20.65
C LEU A 110 -25.15 5.14 20.47
N SER A 111 -23.84 4.99 20.55
CA SER A 111 -22.87 6.03 20.18
C SER A 111 -22.72 6.03 18.66
N LYS A 112 -22.95 7.16 18.02
CA LYS A 112 -22.79 7.31 16.58
C LYS A 112 -21.34 7.65 16.26
N ILE A 113 -20.85 7.07 15.18
CA ILE A 113 -19.51 7.31 14.66
C ILE A 113 -19.60 7.85 13.23
N PRO A 114 -18.63 8.63 12.75
CA PRO A 114 -18.57 9.06 11.36
C PRO A 114 -18.46 7.87 10.41
N THR A 115 -19.06 7.98 9.23
CA THR A 115 -18.99 6.93 8.21
C THR A 115 -17.59 6.93 7.57
N PRO A 116 -16.88 5.80 7.50
CA PRO A 116 -15.55 5.74 6.88
C PRO A 116 -15.65 5.50 5.39
N GLU A 117 -14.76 6.12 4.63
CA GLU A 117 -14.56 5.86 3.21
C GLU A 117 -13.06 5.69 2.93
N PHE A 118 -12.71 4.73 2.08
CA PHE A 118 -11.33 4.32 1.84
C PHE A 118 -10.99 4.42 0.37
N TYR A 119 -9.92 5.15 0.09
CA TYR A 119 -9.40 5.36 -1.27
C TYR A 119 -7.91 5.07 -1.32
N VAL A 120 -7.47 4.45 -2.40
CA VAL A 120 -6.07 4.27 -2.76
C VAL A 120 -5.86 4.94 -4.11
N PHE A 121 -4.88 5.80 -4.22
CA PHE A 121 -4.46 6.40 -5.47
C PHE A 121 -3.25 5.63 -6.01
N TYR A 122 -3.50 4.81 -7.02
CA TYR A 122 -2.45 4.04 -7.69
C TYR A 122 -1.77 4.88 -8.76
N ASN A 123 -0.46 4.97 -8.66
CA ASN A 123 0.39 5.64 -9.63
C ASN A 123 1.65 4.79 -9.93
N GLY A 124 1.49 3.46 -10.02
CA GLY A 124 2.57 2.53 -10.31
C GLY A 124 2.85 2.39 -11.81
N LYS A 125 3.86 1.57 -12.14
CA LYS A 125 4.25 1.28 -13.54
C LYS A 125 3.54 0.06 -14.13
N GLU A 126 2.97 -0.80 -13.28
CA GLU A 126 2.23 -1.97 -13.72
C GLU A 126 0.89 -1.54 -14.34
N ASP A 127 0.45 -2.25 -15.38
CA ASP A 127 -0.86 -1.99 -15.96
C ASP A 127 -1.96 -2.35 -14.95
N TYR A 128 -2.78 -1.37 -14.62
CA TYR A 128 -3.84 -1.50 -13.64
C TYR A 128 -5.11 -0.81 -14.13
N PRO A 129 -6.31 -1.36 -13.88
CA PRO A 129 -7.55 -0.74 -14.32
C PRO A 129 -7.72 0.69 -13.82
N GLU A 130 -8.49 1.50 -14.52
CA GLU A 130 -8.83 2.88 -14.14
C GLU A 130 -9.39 2.95 -12.71
N THR A 131 -10.24 1.99 -12.36
CA THR A 131 -10.85 1.88 -11.03
C THR A 131 -10.98 0.42 -10.64
N THR A 132 -10.60 0.08 -9.42
CA THR A 132 -10.76 -1.27 -8.85
C THR A 132 -11.37 -1.16 -7.46
N VAL A 133 -12.12 -2.19 -7.07
CA VAL A 133 -12.71 -2.30 -5.75
C VAL A 133 -12.14 -3.52 -5.05
N LEU A 134 -11.49 -3.31 -3.92
CA LEU A 134 -10.97 -4.37 -3.07
C LEU A 134 -11.91 -4.56 -1.88
N LYS A 135 -12.15 -5.81 -1.49
CA LYS A 135 -13.05 -6.18 -0.39
C LYS A 135 -12.33 -7.01 0.67
N LEU A 136 -12.60 -6.70 1.93
CA LEU A 136 -12.04 -7.47 3.06
C LEU A 136 -12.46 -8.94 3.01
N SER A 137 -13.69 -9.21 2.59
CA SER A 137 -14.22 -10.57 2.49
C SER A 137 -13.49 -11.45 1.47
N ASP A 138 -12.74 -10.86 0.54
CA ASP A 138 -11.94 -11.62 -0.42
C ASP A 138 -10.75 -12.30 0.25
N ALA A 139 -10.27 -11.79 1.38
CA ALA A 139 -9.22 -12.38 2.19
C ALA A 139 -9.70 -13.50 3.12
N PHE A 140 -11.01 -13.77 3.23
CA PHE A 140 -11.51 -14.81 4.12
C PHE A 140 -11.20 -16.20 3.58
N ILE A 141 -10.56 -17.04 4.40
CA ILE A 141 -10.23 -18.44 4.07
C ILE A 141 -11.49 -19.23 3.68
N THR A 142 -12.59 -18.99 4.43
CA THR A 142 -13.88 -19.63 4.14
C THR A 142 -14.86 -18.56 3.70
N LYS A 143 -15.48 -18.74 2.52
CA LYS A 143 -16.49 -17.82 1.99
C LYS A 143 -17.83 -18.04 2.71
N PRO A 144 -18.28 -17.13 3.60
CA PRO A 144 -19.56 -17.28 4.29
C PRO A 144 -20.75 -16.93 3.37
N LYS A 145 -21.92 -17.51 3.64
CA LYS A 145 -23.16 -17.15 2.90
C LYS A 145 -23.57 -15.68 3.13
N GLN A 146 -23.32 -15.18 4.32
CA GLN A 146 -23.49 -13.77 4.67
C GLN A 146 -22.15 -13.26 5.20
N VAL A 147 -21.69 -12.15 4.67
CA VAL A 147 -20.43 -11.53 5.07
C VAL A 147 -20.64 -10.83 6.41
N PRO A 148 -20.02 -11.30 7.52
CA PRO A 148 -20.24 -10.73 8.86
C PRO A 148 -19.51 -9.40 9.06
N LEU A 149 -18.46 -9.16 8.28
CA LEU A 149 -17.63 -7.96 8.32
C LEU A 149 -17.18 -7.62 6.91
N GLU A 150 -17.50 -6.45 6.42
CA GLU A 150 -17.05 -5.96 5.12
C GLU A 150 -16.41 -4.58 5.25
N LEU A 151 -15.29 -4.42 4.57
CA LEU A 151 -14.65 -3.14 4.32
C LEU A 151 -14.29 -3.09 2.84
N THR A 152 -14.68 -2.01 2.19
CA THR A 152 -14.50 -1.82 0.76
C THR A 152 -13.54 -0.67 0.51
N VAL A 153 -12.53 -0.90 -0.31
CA VAL A 153 -11.52 0.09 -0.70
C VAL A 153 -11.67 0.38 -2.19
N ARG A 154 -11.74 1.65 -2.55
CA ARG A 154 -11.72 2.09 -3.95
C ARG A 154 -10.29 2.43 -4.34
N VAL A 155 -9.76 1.72 -5.32
CA VAL A 155 -8.46 2.02 -5.92
C VAL A 155 -8.69 2.81 -7.20
N LEU A 156 -8.10 3.99 -7.28
CA LEU A 156 -8.19 4.88 -8.42
C LEU A 156 -6.80 4.97 -9.07
N ASN A 157 -6.71 4.55 -10.32
CA ASN A 157 -5.48 4.70 -11.09
C ASN A 157 -5.38 6.15 -11.57
N ILE A 158 -4.39 6.86 -11.04
CA ILE A 158 -4.16 8.27 -11.34
C ILE A 158 -3.03 8.50 -12.36
N ASN A 159 -2.56 7.47 -13.04
CA ASN A 159 -1.62 7.67 -14.15
C ASN A 159 -2.27 8.49 -15.26
N THR A 160 -1.49 9.32 -15.91
CA THR A 160 -1.96 10.30 -16.93
C THR A 160 -2.55 9.66 -18.17
N ASP A 161 -2.21 8.40 -18.47
CA ASP A 161 -2.75 7.60 -19.58
C ASP A 161 -4.14 7.03 -19.29
N LYS A 162 -4.66 7.16 -18.06
CA LYS A 162 -5.99 6.67 -17.67
C LYS A 162 -7.02 7.81 -17.65
N ALA A 163 -8.18 7.56 -18.24
CA ALA A 163 -9.27 8.53 -18.34
C ALA A 163 -10.09 8.63 -17.06
N ASN A 164 -9.45 8.84 -15.89
CA ASN A 164 -10.12 8.86 -14.60
C ASN A 164 -10.92 10.16 -14.41
N LYS A 165 -12.22 10.03 -14.17
CA LYS A 165 -13.13 11.18 -13.97
C LYS A 165 -12.77 12.02 -12.74
N VAL A 166 -12.26 11.38 -11.67
CA VAL A 166 -11.83 12.09 -10.46
C VAL A 166 -10.60 12.92 -10.75
N LEU A 167 -9.65 12.37 -11.52
CA LEU A 167 -8.46 13.09 -11.96
C LEU A 167 -8.84 14.35 -12.75
N ALA A 168 -9.73 14.22 -13.74
CA ALA A 168 -10.21 15.34 -14.57
C ALA A 168 -11.01 16.40 -13.77
N ALA A 169 -11.65 16.01 -12.67
CA ALA A 169 -12.45 16.91 -11.82
C ALA A 169 -11.67 17.54 -10.66
N CYS A 170 -10.45 17.09 -10.39
CA CYS A 170 -9.60 17.59 -9.29
C CYS A 170 -8.27 18.08 -9.83
N LYS A 171 -8.17 19.38 -10.12
CA LYS A 171 -6.96 19.99 -10.65
C LYS A 171 -5.70 19.71 -9.81
N PRO A 172 -5.70 19.81 -8.47
CA PRO A 172 -4.51 19.47 -7.68
C PRO A 172 -4.05 18.02 -7.85
N LEU A 173 -4.99 17.06 -8.02
CA LEU A 173 -4.67 15.65 -8.24
C LEU A 173 -4.12 15.42 -9.66
N GLU A 174 -4.69 16.08 -10.66
CA GLU A 174 -4.21 16.04 -12.04
C GLU A 174 -2.78 16.59 -12.15
N GLU A 175 -2.53 17.78 -11.57
CA GLU A 175 -1.21 18.38 -11.55
C GLU A 175 -0.19 17.52 -10.78
N TYR A 176 -0.61 16.87 -9.69
CA TYR A 176 0.22 15.92 -8.97
C TYR A 176 0.58 14.70 -9.85
N SER A 177 -0.37 14.14 -10.56
CA SER A 177 -0.12 13.02 -11.48
C SER A 177 0.89 13.39 -12.58
N LEU A 178 0.72 14.56 -13.21
CA LEU A 178 1.65 15.10 -14.22
C LEU A 178 3.05 15.35 -13.63
N PHE A 179 3.11 15.85 -12.41
CA PHE A 179 4.37 16.05 -11.68
C PHE A 179 5.12 14.73 -11.47
N VAL A 180 4.44 13.70 -10.98
CA VAL A 180 5.06 12.38 -10.77
C VAL A 180 5.55 11.75 -12.08
N GLU A 181 4.81 11.91 -13.16
CA GLU A 181 5.24 11.47 -14.49
C GLU A 181 6.52 12.19 -14.95
N GLU A 182 6.58 13.52 -14.78
CA GLU A 182 7.78 14.30 -15.14
C GLU A 182 8.97 13.92 -14.25
N VAL A 183 8.76 13.70 -12.94
CA VAL A 183 9.80 13.21 -12.03
C VAL A 183 10.38 11.88 -12.53
N ARG A 184 9.54 10.91 -12.87
CA ARG A 184 9.98 9.61 -13.39
C ARG A 184 10.77 9.73 -14.70
N LYS A 185 10.32 10.60 -15.59
CA LYS A 185 10.98 10.85 -16.85
C LYS A 185 12.36 11.46 -16.66
N GLN A 186 12.46 12.49 -15.84
CA GLN A 186 13.71 13.20 -15.63
C GLN A 186 14.74 12.36 -14.84
N THR A 187 14.30 11.57 -13.86
CA THR A 187 15.19 10.66 -13.12
C THR A 187 15.72 9.50 -13.97
N GLN A 188 14.98 9.08 -15.00
CA GLN A 188 15.49 8.11 -15.98
C GLN A 188 16.53 8.71 -16.92
N LEU A 189 16.43 10.00 -17.25
CA LEU A 189 17.37 10.71 -18.15
C LEU A 189 18.64 11.16 -17.42
N ASP A 190 18.50 11.60 -16.17
CA ASP A 190 19.58 12.10 -15.33
C ASP A 190 19.29 11.74 -13.87
N SER A 191 19.95 10.71 -13.38
CA SER A 191 19.72 10.22 -12.01
C SER A 191 20.21 11.19 -10.93
N GLU A 192 21.16 12.07 -11.24
CA GLU A 192 21.74 13.02 -10.28
C GLU A 192 20.91 14.29 -10.14
N ASN A 193 20.44 14.85 -11.28
CA ASN A 193 19.74 16.12 -11.30
C ASN A 193 18.22 15.98 -11.62
N GLY A 194 17.73 14.75 -11.78
CA GLY A 194 16.39 14.46 -12.29
C GLY A 194 15.28 15.16 -11.49
N PHE A 195 15.34 15.15 -10.16
CA PHE A 195 14.35 15.83 -9.32
C PHE A 195 14.36 17.36 -9.55
N THR A 196 15.54 17.95 -9.59
CA THR A 196 15.69 19.39 -9.83
C THR A 196 15.20 19.78 -11.22
N ASN A 197 15.48 18.98 -12.23
CA ASN A 197 15.06 19.21 -13.59
C ASN A 197 13.52 19.07 -13.72
N ALA A 198 12.93 18.05 -13.11
CA ALA A 198 11.49 17.86 -13.09
C ALA A 198 10.76 19.06 -12.47
N ILE A 199 11.23 19.55 -11.32
CA ILE A 199 10.64 20.72 -10.67
C ILE A 199 10.70 21.95 -11.56
N LYS A 200 11.85 22.22 -12.20
CA LYS A 200 11.98 23.36 -13.14
C LYS A 200 11.00 23.27 -14.30
N ILE A 201 10.93 22.11 -14.93
CA ILE A 201 10.04 21.85 -16.06
C ILE A 201 8.57 22.01 -15.66
N CYS A 202 8.19 21.48 -14.48
CA CYS A 202 6.83 21.60 -13.98
C CYS A 202 6.46 23.06 -13.68
N ILE A 203 7.35 23.84 -13.08
CA ILE A 203 7.15 25.28 -12.87
C ILE A 203 6.95 26.03 -14.20
N GLU A 204 7.76 25.72 -15.23
CA GLU A 204 7.66 26.31 -16.55
C GLU A 204 6.35 25.95 -17.25
N LYS A 205 5.89 24.71 -17.10
CA LYS A 205 4.62 24.23 -17.64
C LYS A 205 3.39 24.67 -16.83
N GLY A 206 3.58 25.30 -15.67
CA GLY A 206 2.48 25.70 -14.78
C GLY A 206 1.91 24.60 -13.90
N ILE A 207 2.56 23.41 -13.85
CA ILE A 207 2.16 22.24 -13.05
C ILE A 207 2.60 22.45 -11.61
N LEU A 208 1.68 22.46 -10.66
CA LEU A 208 1.91 22.75 -9.22
C LEU A 208 2.80 23.99 -9.02
N LYS A 209 2.72 24.97 -9.93
CA LYS A 209 3.68 26.06 -10.04
C LYS A 209 3.92 26.81 -8.73
N GLU A 210 2.86 27.31 -8.11
CA GLU A 210 2.96 28.11 -6.87
C GLU A 210 3.52 27.27 -5.70
N TYR A 211 3.08 26.02 -5.60
CA TYR A 211 3.55 25.07 -4.61
C TYR A 211 5.05 24.76 -4.78
N LEU A 212 5.48 24.42 -5.97
CA LEU A 212 6.87 24.10 -6.28
C LEU A 212 7.80 25.32 -6.16
N GLN A 213 7.33 26.52 -6.48
CA GLN A 213 8.11 27.76 -6.29
C GLN A 213 8.36 28.04 -4.81
N ARG A 214 7.38 27.78 -3.92
CA ARG A 214 7.50 27.99 -2.49
C ARG A 214 8.36 26.92 -1.82
N LYS A 215 8.18 25.65 -2.19
CA LYS A 215 8.69 24.48 -1.46
C LYS A 215 9.68 23.62 -2.23
N SER A 216 10.34 24.12 -3.28
CA SER A 216 11.19 23.30 -4.15
C SER A 216 12.27 22.50 -3.41
N ARG A 217 12.89 23.06 -2.37
CA ARG A 217 13.90 22.34 -1.56
C ARG A 217 13.29 21.23 -0.71
N GLU A 218 12.13 21.50 -0.12
CA GLU A 218 11.39 20.52 0.68
C GLU A 218 10.94 19.37 -0.19
N VAL A 219 10.37 19.68 -1.36
CA VAL A 219 9.94 18.69 -2.36
C VAL A 219 11.10 17.80 -2.82
N ILE A 220 12.29 18.36 -3.07
CA ILE A 220 13.48 17.54 -3.39
C ILE A 220 13.78 16.57 -2.24
N ASN A 221 13.76 17.04 -1.00
CA ASN A 221 14.02 16.18 0.16
C ASN A 221 12.98 15.07 0.31
N LEU A 222 11.70 15.38 0.05
CA LEU A 222 10.62 14.39 0.05
C LEU A 222 10.84 13.33 -1.04
N LEU A 223 11.14 13.75 -2.27
CA LEU A 223 11.39 12.85 -3.40
C LEU A 223 12.61 11.94 -3.18
N VAL A 224 13.68 12.47 -2.60
CA VAL A 224 14.86 11.68 -2.24
C VAL A 224 14.49 10.61 -1.21
N ALA A 225 13.72 10.99 -0.18
CA ALA A 225 13.30 10.05 0.85
C ALA A 225 12.36 8.96 0.31
N GLU A 226 11.45 9.29 -0.61
CA GLU A 226 10.59 8.33 -1.31
C GLU A 226 11.40 7.38 -2.18
N TYR A 227 12.34 7.91 -2.98
CA TYR A 227 13.18 7.12 -3.87
C TYR A 227 14.06 6.13 -3.11
N ASP A 228 14.69 6.56 -2.03
CA ASP A 228 15.53 5.70 -1.19
C ASP A 228 14.72 4.55 -0.57
N TYR A 229 13.50 4.81 -0.17
CA TYR A 229 12.62 3.79 0.38
C TYR A 229 12.12 2.78 -0.67
N ASP A 230 11.72 3.25 -1.83
CA ASP A 230 11.29 2.37 -2.93
C ASP A 230 12.45 1.46 -3.37
N THR A 231 13.67 2.01 -3.37
CA THR A 231 14.89 1.25 -3.66
C THR A 231 15.16 0.20 -2.58
N ASP A 232 15.05 0.56 -1.30
CA ASP A 232 15.24 -0.38 -0.17
C ASP A 232 14.21 -1.52 -0.22
N ILE A 233 12.94 -1.19 -0.47
CA ILE A 233 11.88 -2.20 -0.66
C ILE A 233 12.15 -3.09 -1.87
N ALA A 234 12.62 -2.55 -2.98
CA ALA A 234 12.93 -3.34 -4.17
C ALA A 234 14.06 -4.34 -3.89
N VAL A 235 15.13 -3.90 -3.22
CA VAL A 235 16.24 -4.76 -2.79
C VAL A 235 15.77 -5.86 -1.84
N GLN A 236 14.96 -5.51 -0.82
CA GLN A 236 14.43 -6.50 0.13
C GLN A 236 13.53 -7.54 -0.55
N ARG A 237 12.75 -7.14 -1.55
CA ARG A 237 11.93 -8.06 -2.35
C ARG A 237 12.77 -9.02 -3.18
N GLU A 238 13.80 -8.50 -3.83
CA GLU A 238 14.72 -9.33 -4.63
C GLU A 238 15.45 -10.35 -3.74
N GLU A 239 15.92 -9.92 -2.57
CA GLU A 239 16.53 -10.82 -1.59
C GLU A 239 15.55 -11.89 -1.09
N SER A 240 14.32 -11.50 -0.74
CA SER A 240 13.28 -12.42 -0.28
C SER A 240 12.90 -13.43 -1.37
N LEU A 241 12.79 -12.99 -2.62
CA LEU A 241 12.54 -13.86 -3.77
C LEU A 241 13.67 -14.85 -3.95
N ARG A 242 14.92 -14.41 -3.89
CA ARG A 242 16.11 -15.26 -4.01
C ARG A 242 16.16 -16.33 -2.91
N ILE A 243 15.88 -15.92 -1.67
CA ILE A 243 15.80 -16.85 -0.52
C ILE A 243 14.69 -17.87 -0.72
N GLY A 244 13.48 -17.41 -1.13
CA GLY A 244 12.33 -18.28 -1.41
C GLY A 244 12.61 -19.30 -2.51
N ILE A 245 13.24 -18.89 -3.60
CA ILE A 245 13.67 -19.79 -4.69
C ILE A 245 14.66 -20.83 -4.17
N GLN A 246 15.66 -20.40 -3.39
CA GLN A 246 16.69 -21.30 -2.84
C GLN A 246 16.05 -22.33 -1.88
N GLN A 247 15.15 -21.90 -1.00
CA GLN A 247 14.41 -22.79 -0.12
C GLN A 247 13.51 -23.76 -0.89
N GLY A 248 12.80 -23.27 -1.92
CA GLY A 248 11.97 -24.10 -2.78
C GLY A 248 12.74 -25.17 -3.54
N ILE A 249 13.94 -24.84 -4.06
CA ILE A 249 14.84 -25.81 -4.70
C ILE A 249 15.30 -26.85 -3.69
N GLN A 250 15.71 -26.43 -2.49
CA GLN A 250 16.19 -27.33 -1.44
C GLN A 250 15.08 -28.29 -0.97
N GLN A 251 13.87 -27.75 -0.77
CA GLN A 251 12.70 -28.53 -0.40
C GLN A 251 12.34 -29.52 -1.50
N GLY A 252 12.24 -29.05 -2.74
CA GLY A 252 11.93 -29.89 -3.90
C GLY A 252 12.94 -31.01 -4.12
N PHE A 253 14.23 -30.74 -3.90
CA PHE A 253 15.28 -31.77 -3.97
C PHE A 253 15.14 -32.80 -2.84
N SER A 254 14.85 -32.36 -1.61
CA SER A 254 14.62 -33.23 -0.45
C SER A 254 13.39 -34.11 -0.66
N ASP A 255 12.27 -33.53 -1.07
CA ASP A 255 11.01 -34.24 -1.30
C ASP A 255 11.14 -35.22 -2.47
N GLY A 256 11.79 -34.81 -3.57
CA GLY A 256 12.05 -35.66 -4.73
C GLY A 256 12.95 -36.84 -4.38
N SER A 257 14.00 -36.61 -3.59
CA SER A 257 14.91 -37.64 -3.08
C SER A 257 14.17 -38.67 -2.22
N TYR A 258 13.31 -38.19 -1.31
CA TYR A 258 12.48 -39.04 -0.44
C TYR A 258 11.46 -39.85 -1.24
N GLN A 259 10.77 -39.25 -2.18
CA GLN A 259 9.84 -39.95 -3.07
C GLN A 259 10.53 -41.03 -3.90
N LYS A 260 11.73 -40.72 -4.41
CA LYS A 260 12.52 -41.71 -5.15
C LYS A 260 12.98 -42.86 -4.29
N ALA A 261 13.37 -42.59 -3.05
CA ALA A 261 13.70 -43.65 -2.08
C ALA A 261 12.51 -44.55 -1.77
N LEU A 262 11.29 -43.99 -1.61
CA LEU A 262 10.05 -44.73 -1.42
C LEU A 262 9.71 -45.64 -2.64
N GLU A 263 9.81 -45.11 -3.86
CA GLU A 263 9.59 -45.87 -5.07
C GLU A 263 10.55 -47.07 -5.18
N THR A 264 11.83 -46.81 -4.87
CA THR A 264 12.89 -47.84 -4.88
C THR A 264 12.62 -48.90 -3.82
N ALA A 265 12.23 -48.47 -2.60
CA ALA A 265 11.85 -49.41 -1.52
C ALA A 265 10.67 -50.31 -1.90
N LYS A 266 9.62 -49.73 -2.52
CA LYS A 266 8.47 -50.51 -3.05
C LYS A 266 8.87 -51.54 -4.13
N ALA A 267 9.81 -51.15 -5.00
CA ALA A 267 10.31 -52.05 -6.03
C ALA A 267 11.09 -53.25 -5.43
N PHE A 268 12.00 -52.99 -4.51
CA PHE A 268 12.78 -54.03 -3.82
C PHE A 268 11.90 -54.93 -2.94
N LYS A 269 10.87 -54.39 -2.30
CA LYS A 269 9.89 -55.19 -1.55
C LYS A 269 9.15 -56.17 -2.46
N ARG A 270 8.73 -55.77 -3.67
CA ARG A 270 8.11 -56.65 -4.67
C ARG A 270 9.04 -57.76 -5.16
N LEU A 271 10.34 -57.47 -5.18
CA LEU A 271 11.38 -58.44 -5.57
C LEU A 271 11.77 -59.40 -4.43
N GLY A 272 11.13 -59.27 -3.23
CA GLY A 272 11.33 -60.17 -2.10
C GLY A 272 12.57 -59.88 -1.24
N PHE A 273 13.15 -58.66 -1.31
CA PHE A 273 14.25 -58.30 -0.45
C PHE A 273 13.79 -58.08 1.00
N ASP A 274 14.68 -58.38 1.93
CA ASP A 274 14.44 -58.16 3.36
C ASP A 274 14.33 -56.68 3.71
N ILE A 275 13.38 -56.35 4.62
CA ILE A 275 13.06 -54.96 5.01
C ILE A 275 14.30 -54.22 5.57
N ALA A 276 15.17 -54.93 6.32
CA ALA A 276 16.37 -54.32 6.87
C ALA A 276 17.37 -53.90 5.76
N LYS A 277 17.53 -54.73 4.73
CA LYS A 277 18.38 -54.42 3.58
C LYS A 277 17.80 -53.32 2.70
N ILE A 278 16.47 -53.25 2.57
CA ILE A 278 15.79 -52.19 1.85
C ILE A 278 15.99 -50.86 2.57
N ALA A 279 15.82 -50.82 3.89
CA ALA A 279 16.04 -49.60 4.70
C ALA A 279 17.50 -49.13 4.60
N GLU A 280 18.46 -50.02 4.69
CA GLU A 280 19.90 -49.70 4.56
C GLU A 280 20.21 -49.14 3.16
N GLY A 281 19.68 -49.75 2.09
CA GLY A 281 19.98 -49.35 0.71
C GLY A 281 19.26 -48.10 0.26
N THR A 282 18.14 -47.73 0.87
CA THR A 282 17.33 -46.52 0.51
C THR A 282 17.50 -45.35 1.45
N GLY A 283 18.10 -45.59 2.63
CA GLY A 283 18.20 -44.57 3.69
C GLY A 283 16.87 -44.26 4.40
N LEU A 284 15.79 -45.04 4.10
CA LEU A 284 14.49 -44.89 4.76
C LEU A 284 14.48 -45.63 6.11
N ASP A 285 13.69 -45.12 7.03
CA ASP A 285 13.43 -45.88 8.27
C ASP A 285 12.60 -47.15 7.99
N ARG A 286 12.71 -48.13 8.87
CA ARG A 286 12.00 -49.41 8.69
C ARG A 286 10.47 -49.29 8.67
N LYS A 287 9.91 -48.24 9.33
CA LYS A 287 8.46 -48.01 9.33
C LYS A 287 7.97 -47.46 8.02
N SER A 288 8.81 -46.66 7.33
CA SER A 288 8.50 -46.11 6.00
C SER A 288 8.61 -47.17 4.89
N VAL A 289 9.26 -48.34 5.13
CA VAL A 289 9.40 -49.45 4.20
C VAL A 289 8.25 -50.47 4.33
N VAL A 290 7.55 -50.50 5.46
CA VAL A 290 6.42 -51.38 5.75
C VAL A 290 5.16 -50.93 5.02
#